data_12cfd01ba894762a10dc7ff9fb277d50
#
_entry.id   12cfd01ba894762a10dc7ff9fb277d50
#
_cell.length_a   1.000
_cell.length_b   1.000
_cell.length_c   1.000
_cell.angle_alpha   90.00
_cell.angle_beta   90.00
_cell.angle_gamma   90.00
#
_symmetry.space_group_name_H-M   'P 1'
#
loop_
_entity.id
_entity.type
_entity.pdbx_description
1 polymer ?
#
loop_
_entity_poly.entity_id
_entity_poly.type
_entity_poly.pdbx_seq_one_letter_code
_entity_poly.pdbx_strand_id
1 'polypeptide(L)'
;LYGNLVHFAALKNHIGFYPAPSAIIAFKKNLTAYVTSKGAIQFPIDKVPQALIAKMTKFRVKESQEAYAKKAGVVFHKDGSIWAKGKHKNGVMEGYWEWYRKDGSIMRSGSFKKGKQSGKWSTYNSEGKVVRVTDMK
;
A
#
# COMPACT_ATOMS: atom_id res chain seq x y z
N LEU A 1 -8.21 -4.21 -4.12
CA LEU A 1 -7.04 -4.90 -4.71
C LEU A 1 -6.35 -3.94 -5.67
N TYR A 2 -5.08 -3.73 -5.48
CA TYR A 2 -4.28 -2.71 -6.18
C TYR A 2 -3.62 -3.24 -7.46
N GLY A 3 -4.38 -4.03 -8.26
CA GLY A 3 -3.89 -4.66 -9.48
C GLY A 3 -3.28 -6.05 -9.27
N ASN A 4 -2.71 -6.61 -10.33
CA ASN A 4 -2.07 -7.92 -10.30
C ASN A 4 -0.74 -7.84 -9.53
N LEU A 5 -0.59 -8.67 -8.50
CA LEU A 5 0.58 -8.68 -7.63
C LEU A 5 1.64 -9.67 -8.11
N VAL A 6 1.20 -10.90 -8.38
CA VAL A 6 2.02 -12.02 -8.83
C VAL A 6 1.22 -12.92 -9.77
N HIS A 7 1.90 -13.66 -10.61
CA HIS A 7 1.32 -14.67 -11.50
C HIS A 7 2.06 -16.00 -11.36
N PHE A 8 1.36 -17.08 -11.68
CA PHE A 8 1.90 -18.42 -11.79
C PHE A 8 1.56 -19.04 -13.13
N ALA A 9 2.45 -19.85 -13.65
CA ALA A 9 2.21 -20.72 -14.81
C ALA A 9 2.74 -22.11 -14.54
N ALA A 10 1.92 -23.11 -14.71
CA ALA A 10 2.35 -24.51 -14.73
C ALA A 10 2.92 -24.83 -16.10
N LEU A 11 4.18 -25.20 -16.17
CA LEU A 11 4.90 -25.60 -17.36
C LEU A 11 5.31 -27.07 -17.26
N LYS A 12 5.71 -27.68 -18.37
CA LYS A 12 6.00 -29.13 -18.41
C LYS A 12 6.97 -29.60 -17.30
N ASN A 13 8.02 -28.83 -17.02
CA ASN A 13 9.11 -29.21 -16.13
C ASN A 13 9.31 -28.29 -14.95
N HIS A 14 8.54 -27.21 -14.80
CA HIS A 14 8.68 -26.26 -13.71
C HIS A 14 7.40 -25.42 -13.50
N ILE A 15 7.30 -24.79 -12.36
CA ILE A 15 6.32 -23.74 -12.08
C ILE A 15 6.99 -22.39 -12.35
N GLY A 16 6.46 -21.62 -13.29
CA GLY A 16 6.83 -20.23 -13.50
C GLY A 16 6.17 -19.33 -12.47
N PHE A 17 6.95 -18.54 -11.75
CA PHE A 17 6.48 -17.53 -10.82
C PHE A 17 6.91 -16.15 -11.28
N TYR A 18 5.97 -15.21 -11.37
CA TYR A 18 6.14 -13.88 -11.95
C TYR A 18 5.83 -12.80 -10.91
N PRO A 19 6.77 -12.48 -10.02
CA PRO A 19 6.56 -11.52 -8.92
C PRO A 19 6.84 -10.07 -9.30
N ALA A 20 7.17 -9.77 -10.52
CA ALA A 20 7.72 -8.53 -11.07
C ALA A 20 9.24 -8.32 -10.82
N PRO A 21 9.90 -7.48 -11.65
CA PRO A 21 11.35 -7.26 -11.57
C PRO A 21 11.85 -6.74 -10.22
N SER A 22 11.10 -5.86 -9.58
CA SER A 22 11.43 -5.30 -8.25
C SER A 22 11.60 -6.37 -7.18
N ALA A 23 10.71 -7.37 -7.15
CA ALA A 23 10.80 -8.48 -6.20
C ALA A 23 12.00 -9.38 -6.50
N ILE A 24 12.34 -9.63 -7.77
CA ILE A 24 13.52 -10.42 -8.13
C ILE A 24 14.81 -9.74 -7.66
N ILE A 25 14.90 -8.42 -7.81
CA ILE A 25 16.04 -7.64 -7.34
C ILE A 25 16.11 -7.69 -5.81
N ALA A 26 15.00 -7.45 -5.12
CA ALA A 26 14.94 -7.42 -3.65
C ALA A 26 15.32 -8.77 -3.02
N PHE A 27 14.97 -9.88 -3.67
CA PHE A 27 15.22 -11.25 -3.17
C PHE A 27 16.40 -11.96 -3.87
N LYS A 28 17.24 -11.25 -4.62
CA LYS A 28 18.33 -11.83 -5.40
C LYS A 28 19.17 -12.85 -4.62
N LYS A 29 19.50 -12.58 -3.37
CA LYS A 29 20.28 -13.49 -2.49
C LYS A 29 19.55 -14.80 -2.19
N ASN A 30 18.22 -14.80 -2.18
CA ASN A 30 17.39 -15.99 -1.91
C ASN A 30 17.10 -16.80 -3.18
N LEU A 31 17.44 -16.28 -4.34
CA LEU A 31 17.13 -16.86 -5.65
C LEU A 31 18.32 -17.55 -6.33
N THR A 32 19.46 -17.62 -5.69
CA THR A 32 20.70 -18.18 -6.25
C THR A 32 20.59 -19.64 -6.69
N ALA A 33 19.67 -20.41 -6.09
CA ALA A 33 19.42 -21.81 -6.43
C ALA A 33 18.39 -22.00 -7.56
N TYR A 34 17.82 -20.92 -8.10
CA TYR A 34 16.74 -20.98 -9.09
C TYR A 34 17.13 -20.27 -10.39
N VAL A 35 16.55 -20.75 -11.49
CA VAL A 35 16.67 -20.05 -12.77
C VAL A 35 15.78 -18.82 -12.75
N THR A 36 16.37 -17.66 -13.00
CA THR A 36 15.68 -16.37 -12.97
C THR A 36 15.89 -15.58 -14.24
N SER A 37 14.92 -14.75 -14.58
CA SER A 37 15.00 -13.73 -15.63
C SER A 37 14.59 -12.38 -15.06
N LYS A 38 14.46 -11.36 -15.89
CA LYS A 38 14.08 -10.00 -15.48
C LYS A 38 12.78 -9.95 -14.65
N GLY A 39 11.83 -10.85 -14.91
CA GLY A 39 10.51 -10.81 -14.24
C GLY A 39 9.99 -12.19 -13.84
N ALA A 40 10.75 -13.27 -14.03
CA ALA A 40 10.31 -14.62 -13.81
C ALA A 40 11.30 -15.45 -13.00
N ILE A 41 10.78 -16.43 -12.28
CA ILE A 41 11.54 -17.44 -11.52
C ILE A 41 10.97 -18.80 -11.89
N GLN A 42 11.85 -19.80 -12.09
CA GLN A 42 11.46 -21.19 -12.32
C GLN A 42 11.66 -21.99 -11.03
N PHE A 43 10.59 -22.57 -10.51
CA PHE A 43 10.64 -23.46 -9.36
C PHE A 43 10.45 -24.92 -9.79
N PRO A 44 11.22 -25.88 -9.24
CA PRO A 44 10.98 -27.30 -9.47
C PRO A 44 9.55 -27.68 -9.05
N ILE A 45 8.88 -28.53 -9.85
CA ILE A 45 7.47 -28.92 -9.58
C ILE A 45 7.33 -29.63 -8.23
N ASP A 46 8.32 -30.46 -7.89
CA ASP A 46 8.34 -31.27 -6.68
C ASP A 46 8.82 -30.52 -5.43
N LYS A 47 9.40 -29.33 -5.60
CA LYS A 47 9.98 -28.55 -4.49
C LYS A 47 9.70 -27.06 -4.62
N VAL A 48 8.43 -26.69 -4.58
CA VAL A 48 8.01 -25.28 -4.63
C VAL A 48 8.26 -24.59 -3.29
N PRO A 49 9.06 -23.49 -3.23
CA PRO A 49 9.44 -22.83 -1.97
C PRO A 49 8.34 -21.90 -1.44
N GLN A 50 7.31 -22.48 -0.80
CA GLN A 50 6.12 -21.73 -0.34
C GLN A 50 6.47 -20.55 0.58
N ALA A 51 7.43 -20.71 1.50
CA ALA A 51 7.84 -19.65 2.41
C ALA A 51 8.48 -18.45 1.67
N LEU A 52 9.29 -18.73 0.63
CA LEU A 52 9.89 -17.68 -0.20
C LEU A 52 8.83 -16.96 -1.03
N ILE A 53 7.91 -17.72 -1.64
CA ILE A 53 6.77 -17.17 -2.39
C ILE A 53 5.93 -16.26 -1.49
N ALA A 54 5.60 -16.68 -0.28
CA ALA A 54 4.85 -15.89 0.69
C ALA A 54 5.56 -14.56 1.03
N LYS A 55 6.88 -14.59 1.25
CA LYS A 55 7.69 -13.39 1.50
C LYS A 55 7.68 -12.43 0.30
N MET A 56 7.88 -12.96 -0.89
CA MET A 56 7.87 -12.16 -2.14
C MET A 56 6.49 -11.57 -2.41
N THR A 57 5.42 -12.33 -2.17
CA THR A 57 4.04 -11.83 -2.32
C THR A 57 3.74 -10.72 -1.32
N LYS A 58 4.13 -10.85 -0.05
CA LYS A 58 4.00 -9.78 0.96
C LYS A 58 4.77 -8.51 0.56
N PHE A 59 5.96 -8.67 0.01
CA PHE A 59 6.74 -7.55 -0.52
C PHE A 59 5.98 -6.83 -1.64
N ARG A 60 5.40 -7.58 -2.60
CA ARG A 60 4.61 -7.02 -3.70
C ARG A 60 3.33 -6.33 -3.21
N VAL A 61 2.66 -6.87 -2.19
CA VAL A 61 1.49 -6.23 -1.55
C VAL A 61 1.89 -4.85 -1.02
N LYS A 62 2.97 -4.79 -0.23
CA LYS A 62 3.47 -3.53 0.35
C LYS A 62 3.83 -2.51 -0.74
N GLU A 63 4.59 -2.91 -1.75
CA GLU A 63 4.99 -2.05 -2.86
C GLU A 63 3.78 -1.51 -3.63
N SER A 64 2.77 -2.36 -3.90
CA SER A 64 1.53 -1.96 -4.56
C SER A 64 0.70 -1.00 -3.71
N GLN A 65 0.62 -1.21 -2.39
CA GLN A 65 -0.05 -0.30 -1.46
C GLN A 65 0.64 1.08 -1.44
N GLU A 66 1.97 1.12 -1.36
CA GLU A 66 2.75 2.37 -1.38
C GLU A 66 2.56 3.15 -2.69
N ALA A 67 2.57 2.45 -3.83
CA ALA A 67 2.31 3.05 -5.14
C ALA A 67 0.90 3.62 -5.23
N TYR A 68 -0.11 2.88 -4.76
CA TYR A 68 -1.50 3.35 -4.70
C TYR A 68 -1.64 4.54 -3.75
N ALA A 69 -1.07 4.45 -2.55
CA ALA A 69 -1.10 5.52 -1.56
C ALA A 69 -0.57 6.84 -2.14
N LYS A 70 0.57 6.77 -2.82
CA LYS A 70 1.17 7.94 -3.50
C LYS A 70 0.27 8.51 -4.59
N LYS A 71 -0.32 7.65 -5.43
CA LYS A 71 -1.19 8.07 -6.54
C LYS A 71 -2.52 8.64 -6.04
N ALA A 72 -3.15 7.99 -5.06
CA ALA A 72 -4.48 8.33 -4.56
C ALA A 72 -4.47 9.38 -3.43
N GLY A 73 -3.30 9.76 -2.91
CA GLY A 73 -3.19 10.63 -1.74
C GLY A 73 -3.74 9.99 -0.46
N VAL A 74 -3.53 8.68 -0.30
CA VAL A 74 -4.02 7.88 0.83
C VAL A 74 -2.86 7.46 1.72
N VAL A 75 -3.07 7.49 3.04
CA VAL A 75 -2.17 6.91 4.03
C VAL A 75 -2.90 5.76 4.72
N PHE A 76 -2.19 4.65 4.97
CA PHE A 76 -2.78 3.47 5.59
C PHE A 76 -2.37 3.31 7.07
N HIS A 77 -3.26 2.73 7.87
CA HIS A 77 -2.91 2.11 9.15
C HIS A 77 -2.00 0.88 8.92
N LYS A 78 -1.39 0.39 9.99
CA LYS A 78 -0.54 -0.84 9.95
C LYS A 78 -1.30 -2.09 9.50
N ASP A 79 -2.63 -2.12 9.72
CA ASP A 79 -3.51 -3.24 9.31
C ASP A 79 -3.99 -3.14 7.85
N GLY A 80 -3.62 -2.08 7.13
CA GLY A 80 -3.98 -1.85 5.73
C GLY A 80 -5.30 -1.10 5.52
N SER A 81 -6.03 -0.74 6.57
CA SER A 81 -7.17 0.18 6.48
C SER A 81 -6.71 1.62 6.22
N ILE A 82 -7.58 2.45 5.63
CA ILE A 82 -7.23 3.84 5.34
C ILE A 82 -7.18 4.63 6.65
N TRP A 83 -6.05 5.30 6.91
CA TRP A 83 -5.88 6.23 8.03
C TRP A 83 -6.17 7.67 7.63
N ALA A 84 -5.67 8.12 6.47
CA ALA A 84 -5.87 9.50 6.03
C ALA A 84 -5.99 9.58 4.51
N LYS A 85 -6.67 10.63 4.03
CA LYS A 85 -6.85 10.92 2.61
C LYS A 85 -6.72 12.42 2.38
N GLY A 86 -5.90 12.80 1.42
CA GLY A 86 -5.67 14.19 1.02
C GLY A 86 -4.56 14.31 -0.01
N LYS A 87 -4.23 15.52 -0.39
CA LYS A 87 -3.21 15.78 -1.40
C LYS A 87 -2.00 16.49 -0.79
N HIS A 88 -0.83 16.21 -1.34
CA HIS A 88 0.39 16.97 -1.09
C HIS A 88 0.69 17.87 -2.29
N LYS A 89 1.19 19.07 -2.02
CA LYS A 89 1.77 19.97 -3.01
C LYS A 89 3.16 20.37 -2.54
N ASN A 90 4.17 20.15 -3.39
CA ASN A 90 5.58 20.41 -3.04
C ASN A 90 6.03 19.73 -1.72
N GLY A 91 5.57 18.49 -1.48
CA GLY A 91 5.94 17.71 -0.30
C GLY A 91 5.20 18.04 1.00
N VAL A 92 4.32 19.05 1.02
CA VAL A 92 3.53 19.44 2.18
C VAL A 92 2.04 19.18 1.98
N MET A 93 1.30 19.00 3.08
CA MET A 93 -0.15 18.82 3.04
C MET A 93 -0.82 20.09 2.48
N GLU A 94 -1.74 19.91 1.55
CA GLU A 94 -2.46 21.01 0.91
C GLU A 94 -3.91 20.62 0.66
N GLY A 95 -4.84 21.58 0.80
CA GLY A 95 -6.27 21.38 0.60
C GLY A 95 -6.93 20.53 1.67
N TYR A 96 -8.05 19.94 1.32
CA TYR A 96 -8.88 19.19 2.26
C TYR A 96 -8.31 17.81 2.57
N TRP A 97 -8.35 17.45 3.88
CA TRP A 97 -7.88 16.20 4.42
C TRP A 97 -8.92 15.58 5.33
N GLU A 98 -8.96 14.23 5.31
CA GLU A 98 -9.82 13.40 6.15
C GLU A 98 -8.97 12.34 6.86
N TRP A 99 -9.29 12.05 8.12
CA TRP A 99 -8.73 10.97 8.91
C TRP A 99 -9.81 10.00 9.32
N TYR A 100 -9.46 8.73 9.32
CA TYR A 100 -10.37 7.62 9.54
C TYR A 100 -9.89 6.74 10.68
N ARG A 101 -10.84 6.13 11.41
CA ARG A 101 -10.57 5.05 12.35
C ARG A 101 -10.33 3.76 11.57
N LYS A 102 -9.85 2.72 12.26
CA LYS A 102 -9.62 1.38 11.67
C LYS A 102 -10.90 0.73 11.14
N ASP A 103 -12.04 1.03 11.71
CA ASP A 103 -13.37 0.58 11.24
C ASP A 103 -13.87 1.32 10.00
N GLY A 104 -13.11 2.30 9.48
CA GLY A 104 -13.44 3.10 8.31
C GLY A 104 -14.31 4.33 8.62
N SER A 105 -14.75 4.53 9.86
CA SER A 105 -15.51 5.74 10.23
C SER A 105 -14.61 6.97 10.23
N ILE A 106 -15.16 8.11 9.77
CA ILE A 106 -14.42 9.37 9.79
C ILE A 106 -14.18 9.82 11.23
N MET A 107 -12.96 10.25 11.51
CA MET A 107 -12.56 10.73 12.83
C MET A 107 -12.40 12.25 12.86
N ARG A 108 -11.75 12.81 11.84
CA ARG A 108 -11.44 14.23 11.76
C ARG A 108 -11.33 14.68 10.31
N SER A 109 -11.68 15.93 10.03
CA SER A 109 -11.44 16.55 8.73
C SER A 109 -11.13 18.04 8.85
N GLY A 110 -10.44 18.57 7.84
CA GLY A 110 -10.10 19.98 7.77
C GLY A 110 -9.18 20.27 6.60
N SER A 111 -8.75 21.51 6.47
CA SER A 111 -7.91 21.94 5.36
C SER A 111 -6.51 22.34 5.82
N PHE A 112 -5.55 22.14 4.92
CA PHE A 112 -4.19 22.65 5.05
C PHE A 112 -3.90 23.69 3.98
N LYS A 113 -3.09 24.68 4.34
CA LYS A 113 -2.50 25.65 3.43
C LYS A 113 -1.00 25.70 3.71
N LYS A 114 -0.20 25.34 2.70
CA LYS A 114 1.27 25.28 2.83
C LYS A 114 1.76 24.47 4.05
N GLY A 115 1.12 23.33 4.32
CA GLY A 115 1.46 22.44 5.41
C GLY A 115 0.94 22.83 6.80
N LYS A 116 0.25 23.96 6.94
CA LYS A 116 -0.36 24.41 8.20
C LYS A 116 -1.87 24.20 8.18
N GLN A 117 -2.45 23.83 9.31
CA GLN A 117 -3.90 23.74 9.47
C GLN A 117 -4.54 25.11 9.23
N SER A 118 -5.65 25.16 8.51
CA SER A 118 -6.35 26.40 8.17
C SER A 118 -7.85 26.19 8.13
N GLY A 119 -8.60 27.25 8.49
CA GLY A 119 -10.06 27.25 8.47
C GLY A 119 -10.69 26.28 9.47
N LYS A 120 -11.92 25.87 9.18
CA LYS A 120 -12.70 25.01 10.08
C LYS A 120 -12.24 23.56 10.06
N TRP A 121 -12.03 23.00 11.24
CA TRP A 121 -11.70 21.60 11.48
C TRP A 121 -12.81 20.92 12.24
N SER A 122 -13.28 19.80 11.74
CA SER A 122 -14.37 19.01 12.33
C SER A 122 -13.84 17.73 12.97
N THR A 123 -14.34 17.40 14.14
CA THR A 123 -14.12 16.10 14.80
C THR A 123 -15.45 15.36 14.86
N TYR A 124 -15.42 14.06 14.59
CA TYR A 124 -16.61 13.22 14.46
C TYR A 124 -16.60 12.12 15.53
N ASN A 125 -17.79 11.74 16.02
CA ASN A 125 -17.97 10.55 16.85
C ASN A 125 -17.93 9.26 15.97
N SER A 126 -18.13 8.09 16.61
CA SER A 126 -18.15 6.80 15.91
C SER A 126 -19.32 6.63 14.94
N GLU A 127 -20.39 7.41 15.12
CA GLU A 127 -21.59 7.42 14.27
C GLU A 127 -21.44 8.37 13.06
N GLY A 128 -20.31 9.08 12.93
CA GLY A 128 -20.06 10.05 11.88
C GLY A 128 -20.72 11.42 12.11
N LYS A 129 -21.22 11.69 13.31
CA LYS A 129 -21.78 13.01 13.68
C LYS A 129 -20.66 13.95 14.14
N VAL A 130 -20.71 15.21 13.71
CA VAL A 130 -19.77 16.25 14.16
C VAL A 130 -20.02 16.54 15.64
N VAL A 131 -18.98 16.35 16.46
CA VAL A 131 -19.02 16.63 17.91
C VAL A 131 -18.23 17.88 18.31
N ARG A 132 -17.34 18.33 17.43
CA ARG A 132 -16.52 19.53 17.67
C ARG A 132 -16.13 20.19 16.36
N VAL A 133 -16.20 21.52 16.31
CA VAL A 133 -15.61 22.35 15.25
C VAL A 133 -14.61 23.30 15.88
N THR A 134 -13.41 23.39 15.30
CA THR A 134 -12.34 24.31 15.73
C THR A 134 -11.94 25.14 14.54
N ASP A 135 -11.82 26.46 14.71
CA ASP A 135 -11.32 27.36 13.67
C ASP A 135 -9.82 27.59 13.87
N MET A 136 -9.05 27.20 12.85
CA MET A 136 -7.59 27.37 12.82
C MET A 136 -7.29 28.67 12.07
N LYS A 137 -6.88 29.67 12.80
CA LYS A 137 -6.50 30.99 12.29
C LYS A 137 -5.17 30.97 11.53
#